data_a8c9f83beb4fb0449855ba9665a48d7f
#
_entry.id   a8c9f83beb4fb0449855ba9665a48d7f
#
_cell.length_a   1.000
_cell.length_b   1.000
_cell.length_c   1.000
_cell.angle_alpha   90.00
_cell.angle_beta   90.00
_cell.angle_gamma   90.00
#
_symmetry.space_group_name_H-M   'P 1'
#
loop_
_entity.id
_entity.type
_entity.pdbx_description
1 polymer ?
#
loop_
_entity_poly.entity_id
_entity_poly.type
_entity_poly.pdbx_seq_one_letter_code
_entity_poly.pdbx_strand_id
1 'polypeptide(L)'
;MPYLVECLASVERQTLDPARMEVIAVDDGSTDGTGEYLEEFADRAAMPVTVIRQENSGGPSGPRNVGLAKAAGRYVFFLDADDRLGPEALARMVAMADKNNTDVVLGKVEGINRTPPRSMWGRTLDRTDVFSSNIKFTLSAQKLFRRALLEQHGMRFDESLWTGEDALFTMEAYLRADGVSVVADYPCYYLVGREDGKHVTKSGSYTLRFDSARALMNLIADMVPAGPRRDTLMVRPFLVTLLPQFGPKFLKDSDEVRRKKLELAKPLMDAHWNPEIARRLRVHERLRLHLVAVQRPDLLLDVVEFVRAKKQAGALLEKRGTRVYFSYPHFRSRTAGVPDWIYLAEAREARAVAGYREDAANTFLRRALRRLRRSLPAREVKAAAA
;
A
#
# COMPACT_ATOMS: atom_id res chain seq x y z
N MET A 1 -6.39 25.23 5.76
CA MET A 1 -7.65 25.85 5.21
C MET A 1 -7.96 25.48 3.75
N PRO A 2 -7.13 25.71 2.71
CA PRO A 2 -7.60 25.49 1.32
C PRO A 2 -8.03 24.05 1.02
N TYR A 3 -7.38 23.05 1.58
CA TYR A 3 -7.73 21.65 1.38
C TYR A 3 -9.09 21.30 2.01
N LEU A 4 -9.36 21.76 3.24
CA LEU A 4 -10.63 21.51 3.94
C LEU A 4 -11.83 22.07 3.16
N VAL A 5 -11.70 23.27 2.60
CA VAL A 5 -12.77 23.89 1.77
C VAL A 5 -13.15 22.96 0.60
N GLU A 6 -12.17 22.47 -0.12
CA GLU A 6 -12.39 21.55 -1.24
C GLU A 6 -12.87 20.15 -0.80
N CYS A 7 -12.41 19.69 0.37
CA CYS A 7 -12.87 18.44 0.97
C CYS A 7 -14.38 18.52 1.24
N LEU A 8 -14.84 19.54 1.99
CA LEU A 8 -16.25 19.73 2.32
C LEU A 8 -17.11 20.02 1.08
N ALA A 9 -16.62 20.83 0.14
CA ALA A 9 -17.30 21.04 -1.14
C ALA A 9 -17.46 19.72 -1.93
N SER A 10 -16.55 18.74 -1.78
CA SER A 10 -16.71 17.43 -2.40
C SER A 10 -17.80 16.58 -1.74
N VAL A 11 -18.08 16.80 -0.44
CA VAL A 11 -19.19 16.18 0.28
C VAL A 11 -20.52 16.81 -0.14
N GLU A 12 -20.60 18.14 -0.25
CA GLU A 12 -21.80 18.84 -0.74
C GLU A 12 -22.19 18.43 -2.17
N ARG A 13 -21.21 18.12 -3.02
CA ARG A 13 -21.43 17.67 -4.41
C ARG A 13 -21.80 16.20 -4.56
N GLN A 14 -21.97 15.44 -3.47
CA GLN A 14 -22.38 14.04 -3.58
C GLN A 14 -23.77 13.92 -4.20
N THR A 15 -23.92 12.92 -5.08
CA THR A 15 -25.22 12.59 -5.69
C THR A 15 -26.12 11.74 -4.80
N LEU A 16 -25.61 11.25 -3.67
CA LEU A 16 -26.42 10.65 -2.63
C LEU A 16 -27.27 11.76 -1.96
N ASP A 17 -28.56 11.49 -1.77
CA ASP A 17 -29.48 12.44 -1.15
C ASP A 17 -28.92 12.95 0.20
N PRO A 18 -28.80 14.29 0.40
CA PRO A 18 -28.34 14.86 1.66
C PRO A 18 -29.12 14.39 2.89
N ALA A 19 -30.42 14.11 2.77
CA ALA A 19 -31.23 13.56 3.84
C ALA A 19 -30.82 12.14 4.29
N ARG A 20 -29.98 11.47 3.50
CA ARG A 20 -29.41 10.14 3.78
C ARG A 20 -27.96 10.20 4.23
N MET A 21 -27.41 11.37 4.42
CA MET A 21 -26.03 11.60 4.84
C MET A 21 -25.99 12.40 6.14
N GLU A 22 -24.95 12.18 6.90
CA GLU A 22 -24.51 13.04 8.00
C GLU A 22 -23.02 13.29 7.89
N VAL A 23 -22.56 14.42 8.38
CA VAL A 23 -21.13 14.73 8.51
C VAL A 23 -20.81 14.91 9.99
N ILE A 24 -19.77 14.21 10.45
CA ILE A 24 -19.22 14.43 11.78
C ILE A 24 -17.79 14.95 11.58
N ALA A 25 -17.63 16.25 11.78
CA ALA A 25 -16.37 16.95 11.62
C ALA A 25 -15.71 17.09 12.99
N VAL A 26 -14.52 16.51 13.16
CA VAL A 26 -13.76 16.58 14.40
C VAL A 26 -12.53 17.46 14.18
N ASP A 27 -12.52 18.61 14.84
CA ASP A 27 -11.37 19.52 14.88
C ASP A 27 -10.47 19.14 16.05
N ASP A 28 -9.31 18.59 15.73
CA ASP A 28 -8.32 18.07 16.69
C ASP A 28 -7.32 19.16 17.14
N GLY A 29 -7.85 20.30 17.60
CA GLY A 29 -7.06 21.40 18.15
C GLY A 29 -6.40 22.28 17.11
N SER A 30 -7.06 22.55 16.01
CA SER A 30 -6.56 23.48 14.97
C SER A 30 -6.52 24.93 15.48
N THR A 31 -5.53 25.69 15.00
CA THR A 31 -5.29 27.10 15.39
C THR A 31 -5.35 28.06 14.19
N ASP A 32 -5.86 27.59 13.05
CA ASP A 32 -5.84 28.29 11.76
C ASP A 32 -7.23 28.71 11.25
N GLY A 33 -8.23 28.75 12.14
CA GLY A 33 -9.63 29.09 11.80
C GLY A 33 -10.42 27.89 11.26
N THR A 34 -9.89 26.66 11.37
CA THR A 34 -10.57 25.43 10.92
C THR A 34 -11.88 25.22 11.68
N GLY A 35 -11.89 25.37 13.01
CA GLY A 35 -13.08 25.15 13.84
C GLY A 35 -14.21 26.10 13.49
N GLU A 36 -13.93 27.39 13.35
CA GLU A 36 -14.89 28.41 12.94
C GLU A 36 -15.47 28.13 11.55
N TYR A 37 -14.63 27.74 10.60
CA TYR A 37 -15.08 27.37 9.27
C TYR A 37 -16.00 26.14 9.26
N LEU A 38 -15.75 25.17 10.12
CA LEU A 38 -16.60 23.98 10.27
C LEU A 38 -17.97 24.33 10.84
N GLU A 39 -18.05 25.26 11.80
CA GLU A 39 -19.31 25.78 12.35
C GLU A 39 -20.12 26.53 11.28
N GLU A 40 -19.47 27.43 10.51
CA GLU A 40 -20.11 28.12 9.37
C GLU A 40 -20.59 27.12 8.29
N PHE A 41 -19.84 26.04 8.07
CA PHE A 41 -20.24 24.98 7.16
C PHE A 41 -21.49 24.25 7.69
N ALA A 42 -21.54 23.94 8.98
CA ALA A 42 -22.68 23.26 9.60
C ALA A 42 -23.98 24.07 9.48
N ASP A 43 -23.91 25.41 9.60
CA ASP A 43 -25.08 26.30 9.53
C ASP A 43 -25.70 26.36 8.11
N ARG A 44 -24.93 26.10 7.05
CA ARG A 44 -25.37 26.20 5.66
C ARG A 44 -25.54 24.89 4.91
N ALA A 45 -25.03 23.78 5.47
CA ALA A 45 -25.05 22.50 4.79
C ALA A 45 -26.46 21.93 4.64
N ALA A 46 -26.75 21.29 3.52
CA ALA A 46 -28.03 20.63 3.26
C ALA A 46 -28.23 19.32 4.03
N MET A 47 -27.16 18.74 4.57
CA MET A 47 -27.18 17.55 5.41
C MET A 47 -26.89 17.89 6.88
N PRO A 48 -27.29 17.05 7.85
CA PRO A 48 -26.87 17.21 9.24
C PRO A 48 -25.35 17.21 9.39
N VAL A 49 -24.82 18.23 10.07
CA VAL A 49 -23.39 18.33 10.40
C VAL A 49 -23.22 18.48 11.90
N THR A 50 -22.39 17.62 12.47
CA THR A 50 -21.98 17.72 13.88
C THR A 50 -20.51 18.12 13.93
N VAL A 51 -20.22 19.28 14.51
CA VAL A 51 -18.86 19.76 14.74
C VAL A 51 -18.46 19.42 16.18
N ILE A 52 -17.29 18.81 16.33
CA ILE A 52 -16.70 18.49 17.63
C ILE A 52 -15.31 19.12 17.68
N ARG A 53 -15.06 19.99 18.65
CA ARG A 53 -13.73 20.58 18.88
C ARG A 53 -13.12 19.90 20.10
N GLN A 54 -11.88 19.45 19.98
CA GLN A 54 -11.14 18.82 21.06
C GLN A 54 -9.69 19.31 21.11
N GLU A 55 -9.00 19.04 22.21
CA GLU A 55 -7.56 19.24 22.30
C GLU A 55 -6.84 18.28 21.35
N ASN A 56 -5.68 18.71 20.81
CA ASN A 56 -4.91 17.90 19.86
C ASN A 56 -4.51 16.56 20.47
N SER A 57 -4.99 15.48 19.88
CA SER A 57 -4.76 14.09 20.32
C SER A 57 -3.43 13.51 19.85
N GLY A 58 -2.69 14.23 19.02
CA GLY A 58 -1.38 13.82 18.51
C GLY A 58 -1.41 12.95 17.27
N GLY A 59 -2.57 12.61 16.72
CA GLY A 59 -2.67 11.78 15.49
C GLY A 59 -4.09 11.57 15.01
N PRO A 60 -4.28 10.87 13.89
CA PRO A 60 -5.60 10.73 13.28
C PRO A 60 -6.53 9.72 14.00
N SER A 61 -6.02 8.90 14.92
CA SER A 61 -6.80 7.88 15.63
C SER A 61 -7.85 8.48 16.55
N GLY A 62 -7.47 9.46 17.38
CA GLY A 62 -8.35 10.13 18.34
C GLY A 62 -9.58 10.73 17.67
N PRO A 63 -9.42 11.69 16.75
CA PRO A 63 -10.57 12.31 16.06
C PRO A 63 -11.42 11.30 15.28
N ARG A 64 -10.83 10.27 14.65
CA ARG A 64 -11.61 9.21 13.98
C ARG A 64 -12.44 8.39 14.97
N ASN A 65 -11.90 8.08 16.16
CA ASN A 65 -12.63 7.36 17.21
C ASN A 65 -13.78 8.19 17.79
N VAL A 66 -13.56 9.49 18.01
CA VAL A 66 -14.60 10.43 18.46
C VAL A 66 -15.71 10.53 17.43
N GLY A 67 -15.36 10.70 16.15
CA GLY A 67 -16.32 10.72 15.05
C GLY A 67 -17.11 9.41 14.93
N LEU A 68 -16.43 8.27 15.01
CA LEU A 68 -17.06 6.95 14.96
C LEU A 68 -18.07 6.74 16.11
N ALA A 69 -17.76 7.20 17.32
CA ALA A 69 -18.64 7.08 18.47
C ALA A 69 -19.94 7.91 18.35
N LYS A 70 -19.96 8.91 17.47
CA LYS A 70 -21.13 9.78 17.19
C LYS A 70 -21.91 9.34 15.97
N ALA A 71 -21.32 8.51 15.12
CA ALA A 71 -21.94 8.09 13.86
C ALA A 71 -23.25 7.30 14.13
N ALA A 72 -24.33 7.72 13.44
CA ALA A 72 -25.64 7.10 13.49
C ALA A 72 -26.02 6.38 12.19
N GLY A 73 -25.35 6.71 11.09
CA GLY A 73 -25.59 6.13 9.78
C GLY A 73 -25.39 4.61 9.72
N ARG A 74 -26.06 3.96 8.77
CA ARG A 74 -25.88 2.51 8.52
C ARG A 74 -24.46 2.17 8.08
N TYR A 75 -23.78 3.08 7.41
CA TYR A 75 -22.40 2.98 6.97
C TYR A 75 -21.58 4.16 7.49
N VAL A 76 -20.29 3.95 7.66
CA VAL A 76 -19.30 4.97 8.02
C VAL A 76 -18.25 5.06 6.93
N PHE A 77 -17.89 6.27 6.54
CA PHE A 77 -16.78 6.54 5.64
C PHE A 77 -15.82 7.55 6.28
N PHE A 78 -14.53 7.23 6.36
CA PHE A 78 -13.51 8.15 6.87
C PHE A 78 -12.93 8.97 5.71
N LEU A 79 -13.03 10.29 5.81
CA LEU A 79 -12.51 11.24 4.84
C LEU A 79 -11.45 12.11 5.49
N ASP A 80 -10.24 12.08 4.96
CA ASP A 80 -9.16 12.95 5.43
C ASP A 80 -9.38 14.39 4.90
N ALA A 81 -9.14 15.40 5.75
CA ALA A 81 -9.48 16.81 5.48
C ALA A 81 -8.68 17.43 4.31
N ASP A 82 -7.64 16.78 3.84
CA ASP A 82 -6.85 17.20 2.68
C ASP A 82 -7.19 16.45 1.37
N ASP A 83 -8.14 15.52 1.41
CA ASP A 83 -8.57 14.70 0.27
C ASP A 83 -9.98 15.05 -0.23
N ARG A 84 -10.46 14.40 -1.27
CA ARG A 84 -11.76 14.69 -1.91
C ARG A 84 -12.49 13.42 -2.33
N LEU A 85 -13.82 13.49 -2.32
CA LEU A 85 -14.69 12.47 -2.91
C LEU A 85 -15.00 12.77 -4.37
N GLY A 86 -15.15 11.71 -5.18
CA GLY A 86 -15.82 11.83 -6.48
C GLY A 86 -17.32 12.08 -6.29
N PRO A 87 -17.99 12.85 -7.15
CA PRO A 87 -19.41 13.20 -6.96
C PRO A 87 -20.37 12.03 -6.73
N GLU A 88 -20.15 10.88 -7.36
CA GLU A 88 -20.99 9.69 -7.22
C GLU A 88 -20.44 8.67 -6.20
N ALA A 89 -19.40 9.01 -5.44
CA ALA A 89 -18.64 8.05 -4.62
C ALA A 89 -19.52 7.35 -3.59
N LEU A 90 -20.22 8.11 -2.75
CA LEU A 90 -21.04 7.54 -1.68
C LEU A 90 -22.23 6.76 -2.25
N ALA A 91 -22.90 7.28 -3.28
CA ALA A 91 -24.03 6.61 -3.92
C ALA A 91 -23.61 5.25 -4.49
N ARG A 92 -22.47 5.19 -5.21
CA ARG A 92 -21.95 3.94 -5.80
C ARG A 92 -21.52 2.93 -4.75
N MET A 93 -20.79 3.38 -3.71
CA MET A 93 -20.32 2.48 -2.66
C MET A 93 -21.47 1.94 -1.81
N VAL A 94 -22.47 2.76 -1.46
CA VAL A 94 -23.68 2.31 -0.74
C VAL A 94 -24.47 1.33 -1.58
N ALA A 95 -24.73 1.63 -2.86
CA ALA A 95 -25.43 0.73 -3.77
C ALA A 95 -24.70 -0.62 -3.91
N MET A 96 -23.36 -0.59 -3.97
CA MET A 96 -22.54 -1.82 -4.04
C MET A 96 -22.65 -2.65 -2.76
N ALA A 97 -22.57 -2.01 -1.58
CA ALA A 97 -22.73 -2.67 -0.29
C ALA A 97 -24.11 -3.32 -0.15
N ASP A 98 -25.16 -2.57 -0.52
CA ASP A 98 -26.56 -3.03 -0.40
C ASP A 98 -26.84 -4.17 -1.38
N LYS A 99 -26.45 -4.02 -2.65
CA LYS A 99 -26.65 -5.06 -3.69
C LYS A 99 -26.01 -6.39 -3.32
N ASN A 100 -24.80 -6.36 -2.76
CA ASN A 100 -23.99 -7.56 -2.54
C ASN A 100 -23.98 -8.01 -1.08
N ASN A 101 -24.69 -7.31 -0.19
CA ASN A 101 -24.66 -7.51 1.25
C ASN A 101 -23.24 -7.66 1.79
N THR A 102 -22.37 -6.67 1.49
CA THR A 102 -20.98 -6.64 1.96
C THR A 102 -20.80 -5.59 3.05
N ASP A 103 -19.84 -5.84 3.93
CA ASP A 103 -19.61 -4.98 5.10
C ASP A 103 -18.56 -3.90 4.86
N VAL A 104 -17.69 -4.12 3.87
CA VAL A 104 -16.67 -3.14 3.50
C VAL A 104 -16.69 -2.93 1.98
N VAL A 105 -16.64 -1.66 1.55
CA VAL A 105 -16.53 -1.32 0.12
C VAL A 105 -15.32 -0.42 -0.10
N LEU A 106 -14.45 -0.87 -0.99
CA LEU A 106 -13.34 -0.06 -1.50
C LEU A 106 -13.80 0.71 -2.73
N GLY A 107 -13.66 2.04 -2.70
CA GLY A 107 -13.77 2.87 -3.88
C GLY A 107 -12.39 3.08 -4.52
N LYS A 108 -12.36 3.15 -5.87
CA LYS A 108 -11.12 3.45 -6.61
C LYS A 108 -10.52 4.76 -6.11
N VAL A 109 -9.20 4.74 -5.86
CA VAL A 109 -8.42 5.91 -5.44
C VAL A 109 -7.60 6.40 -6.64
N GLU A 110 -7.72 7.67 -6.94
CA GLU A 110 -6.84 8.39 -7.86
C GLU A 110 -6.00 9.43 -7.12
N GLY A 111 -4.87 9.83 -7.69
CA GLY A 111 -3.96 10.79 -7.07
C GLY A 111 -3.96 12.13 -7.79
N ILE A 112 -4.04 13.20 -7.02
CA ILE A 112 -3.80 14.57 -7.49
C ILE A 112 -2.46 15.00 -6.89
N ASN A 113 -1.43 15.17 -7.72
CA ASN A 113 -0.04 15.45 -7.29
C ASN A 113 0.52 14.44 -6.27
N ARG A 114 -0.06 13.23 -6.20
CA ARG A 114 0.34 12.15 -5.31
C ARG A 114 0.12 10.79 -6.00
N THR A 115 1.03 9.84 -5.79
CA THR A 115 0.88 8.49 -6.37
C THR A 115 -0.11 7.66 -5.55
N PRO A 116 -1.23 7.22 -6.13
CA PRO A 116 -2.20 6.38 -5.43
C PRO A 116 -1.77 4.91 -5.42
N PRO A 117 -2.35 4.07 -4.56
CA PRO A 117 -2.20 2.62 -4.64
C PRO A 117 -2.80 2.11 -5.97
N ARG A 118 -2.17 1.10 -6.59
CA ARG A 118 -2.56 0.59 -7.92
C ARG A 118 -3.03 -0.86 -7.93
N SER A 119 -2.96 -1.55 -6.81
CA SER A 119 -3.07 -3.02 -6.76
C SER A 119 -4.48 -3.58 -6.97
N MET A 120 -5.56 -2.76 -6.84
CA MET A 120 -6.94 -3.25 -6.80
C MET A 120 -7.86 -2.76 -7.92
N TRP A 121 -7.43 -1.79 -8.72
CA TRP A 121 -8.34 -1.08 -9.63
C TRP A 121 -8.44 -1.71 -11.04
N GLY A 122 -8.07 -2.97 -11.19
CA GLY A 122 -8.14 -3.67 -12.48
C GLY A 122 -9.57 -4.04 -12.92
N ARG A 123 -10.46 -4.28 -11.95
CA ARG A 123 -11.88 -4.59 -12.20
C ARG A 123 -12.72 -4.35 -10.95
N THR A 124 -13.98 -4.00 -11.13
CA THR A 124 -15.01 -4.00 -10.09
C THR A 124 -15.27 -5.43 -9.62
N LEU A 125 -15.40 -5.61 -8.30
CA LEU A 125 -15.67 -6.91 -7.67
C LEU A 125 -16.91 -6.79 -6.81
N ASP A 126 -17.96 -7.52 -7.17
CA ASP A 126 -19.20 -7.56 -6.40
C ASP A 126 -18.96 -8.10 -4.99
N ARG A 127 -18.18 -9.18 -4.86
CA ARG A 127 -17.81 -9.76 -3.57
C ARG A 127 -16.42 -10.40 -3.65
N THR A 128 -15.62 -10.17 -2.63
CA THR A 128 -14.27 -10.75 -2.45
C THR A 128 -13.92 -10.82 -0.97
N ASP A 129 -12.74 -11.33 -0.65
CA ASP A 129 -12.15 -11.34 0.68
C ASP A 129 -10.64 -11.02 0.66
N VAL A 130 -10.06 -10.90 1.85
CA VAL A 130 -8.64 -10.53 2.02
C VAL A 130 -7.66 -11.62 1.57
N PHE A 131 -8.13 -12.87 1.43
CA PHE A 131 -7.28 -14.01 1.05
C PHE A 131 -7.27 -14.22 -0.46
N SER A 132 -8.40 -14.01 -1.13
CA SER A 132 -8.61 -14.27 -2.56
C SER A 132 -8.23 -13.10 -3.46
N SER A 133 -8.01 -11.90 -2.90
CA SER A 133 -7.71 -10.68 -3.67
C SER A 133 -6.51 -9.91 -3.12
N ASN A 134 -6.20 -8.78 -3.77
CA ASN A 134 -5.11 -7.89 -3.37
C ASN A 134 -5.56 -6.78 -2.40
N ILE A 135 -6.77 -6.84 -1.82
CA ILE A 135 -7.23 -5.82 -0.86
C ILE A 135 -6.32 -5.69 0.36
N LYS A 136 -5.58 -6.76 0.73
CA LYS A 136 -4.54 -6.73 1.76
C LYS A 136 -3.43 -5.68 1.53
N PHE A 137 -3.32 -5.14 0.31
CA PHE A 137 -2.38 -4.05 -0.01
C PHE A 137 -3.02 -2.66 0.00
N THR A 138 -4.32 -2.56 0.29
CA THR A 138 -5.08 -1.31 0.39
C THR A 138 -5.69 -1.19 1.78
N LEU A 139 -4.87 -0.84 2.76
CA LEU A 139 -5.23 -0.81 4.18
C LEU A 139 -5.41 0.61 4.74
N SER A 140 -5.61 1.61 3.90
CA SER A 140 -5.99 2.95 4.35
C SER A 140 -7.44 2.98 4.82
N ALA A 141 -7.81 3.96 5.66
CA ALA A 141 -9.15 4.06 6.24
C ALA A 141 -10.25 4.54 5.26
N GLN A 142 -9.88 5.09 4.09
CA GLN A 142 -10.81 5.66 3.10
C GLN A 142 -11.66 4.56 2.42
N LYS A 143 -12.62 4.03 3.15
CA LYS A 143 -13.55 2.97 2.73
C LYS A 143 -14.90 3.17 3.36
N LEU A 144 -15.92 2.58 2.75
CA LEU A 144 -17.22 2.47 3.36
C LEU A 144 -17.25 1.21 4.24
N PHE A 145 -17.57 1.38 5.51
CA PHE A 145 -17.70 0.30 6.49
C PHE A 145 -19.16 0.21 6.97
N ARG A 146 -19.72 -0.98 7.08
CA ARG A 146 -21.00 -1.20 7.77
C ARG A 146 -20.81 -0.91 9.25
N ARG A 147 -21.54 0.07 9.81
CA ARG A 147 -21.41 0.47 11.21
C ARG A 147 -21.67 -0.69 12.19
N ALA A 148 -22.66 -1.54 11.89
CA ALA A 148 -22.96 -2.70 12.72
C ALA A 148 -21.76 -3.66 12.87
N LEU A 149 -20.92 -3.86 11.83
CA LEU A 149 -19.68 -4.62 11.94
C LEU A 149 -18.73 -4.00 12.97
N LEU A 150 -18.54 -2.67 12.89
CA LEU A 150 -17.63 -1.96 13.78
C LEU A 150 -18.10 -2.00 15.24
N GLU A 151 -19.39 -1.82 15.46
CA GLU A 151 -20.03 -1.88 16.79
C GLU A 151 -19.99 -3.28 17.40
N GLN A 152 -20.38 -4.31 16.63
CA GLN A 152 -20.41 -5.70 17.08
C GLN A 152 -19.05 -6.15 17.63
N HIS A 153 -17.97 -5.64 17.06
CA HIS A 153 -16.61 -6.01 17.44
C HIS A 153 -15.87 -4.94 18.26
N GLY A 154 -16.54 -3.85 18.63
CA GLY A 154 -15.95 -2.77 19.40
C GLY A 154 -14.74 -2.13 18.71
N MET A 155 -14.73 -2.11 17.36
CA MET A 155 -13.57 -1.69 16.59
C MET A 155 -13.26 -0.21 16.79
N ARG A 156 -11.99 0.09 17.03
CA ARG A 156 -11.44 1.45 17.20
C ARG A 156 -10.06 1.53 16.56
N PHE A 157 -9.67 2.73 16.16
CA PHE A 157 -8.28 3.00 15.79
C PHE A 157 -7.41 2.97 17.04
N ASP A 158 -6.24 2.35 16.93
CA ASP A 158 -5.27 2.28 18.03
C ASP A 158 -4.56 3.63 18.19
N GLU A 159 -4.86 4.34 19.27
CA GLU A 159 -4.31 5.67 19.56
C GLU A 159 -2.84 5.61 20.03
N SER A 160 -2.34 4.44 20.41
CA SER A 160 -0.93 4.25 20.73
C SER A 160 -0.02 4.21 19.51
N LEU A 161 -0.59 3.99 18.31
CA LEU A 161 0.13 3.95 17.05
C LEU A 161 0.18 5.32 16.37
N TRP A 162 1.37 5.89 16.28
CA TRP A 162 1.59 7.11 15.49
C TRP A 162 1.35 6.93 13.98
N THR A 163 1.52 5.71 13.47
CA THR A 163 1.37 5.38 12.05
C THR A 163 1.00 3.89 11.89
N GLY A 164 0.17 3.57 10.90
CA GLY A 164 -0.28 2.21 10.62
C GLY A 164 -1.55 1.82 11.37
N GLU A 165 -2.16 2.75 12.11
CA GLU A 165 -3.46 2.63 12.76
C GLU A 165 -4.56 2.28 11.75
N ASP A 166 -4.50 2.90 10.57
CA ASP A 166 -5.39 2.64 9.43
C ASP A 166 -5.24 1.22 8.89
N ALA A 167 -4.00 0.74 8.81
CA ALA A 167 -3.72 -0.62 8.34
C ALA A 167 -4.19 -1.68 9.33
N LEU A 168 -4.04 -1.41 10.63
CA LEU A 168 -4.52 -2.29 11.69
C LEU A 168 -6.05 -2.39 11.66
N PHE A 169 -6.74 -1.25 11.74
CA PHE A 169 -8.19 -1.15 11.71
C PHE A 169 -8.80 -1.80 10.45
N THR A 170 -8.23 -1.48 9.30
CA THR A 170 -8.76 -1.99 8.02
C THR A 170 -8.52 -3.49 7.86
N MET A 171 -7.36 -4.01 8.30
CA MET A 171 -7.11 -5.45 8.27
C MET A 171 -8.08 -6.20 9.17
N GLU A 172 -8.34 -5.69 10.36
CA GLU A 172 -9.33 -6.26 11.28
C GLU A 172 -10.72 -6.26 10.65
N ALA A 173 -11.14 -5.14 10.04
CA ALA A 173 -12.42 -5.06 9.34
C ALA A 173 -12.53 -6.10 8.22
N TYR A 174 -11.48 -6.29 7.42
CA TYR A 174 -11.48 -7.30 6.36
C TYR A 174 -11.55 -8.73 6.88
N LEU A 175 -10.93 -9.01 8.03
CA LEU A 175 -10.94 -10.34 8.64
C LEU A 175 -12.27 -10.69 9.29
N ARG A 176 -13.03 -9.68 9.74
CA ARG A 176 -14.34 -9.83 10.39
C ARG A 176 -15.51 -9.73 9.42
N ALA A 177 -15.32 -9.09 8.27
CA ALA A 177 -16.37 -8.85 7.29
C ALA A 177 -16.88 -10.16 6.67
N ASP A 178 -18.18 -10.30 6.50
CA ASP A 178 -18.79 -11.36 5.69
C ASP A 178 -18.41 -11.25 4.23
N GLY A 179 -18.13 -10.05 3.75
CA GLY A 179 -17.63 -9.81 2.40
C GLY A 179 -17.18 -8.38 2.18
N VAL A 180 -16.34 -8.24 1.15
CA VAL A 180 -15.77 -6.96 0.71
C VAL A 180 -16.10 -6.75 -0.76
N SER A 181 -16.52 -5.54 -1.13
CA SER A 181 -16.75 -5.14 -2.53
C SER A 181 -15.70 -4.12 -2.99
N VAL A 182 -15.51 -4.03 -4.31
CA VAL A 182 -14.58 -3.06 -4.91
C VAL A 182 -15.26 -2.35 -6.08
N VAL A 183 -15.36 -1.04 -6.01
CA VAL A 183 -15.77 -0.15 -7.10
C VAL A 183 -14.50 0.34 -7.80
N ALA A 184 -14.17 -0.23 -8.95
CA ALA A 184 -12.94 0.08 -9.69
C ALA A 184 -13.15 0.90 -10.98
N ASP A 185 -14.37 1.00 -11.45
CA ASP A 185 -14.78 1.66 -12.68
C ASP A 185 -15.01 3.17 -12.53
N TYR A 186 -15.04 3.68 -11.27
CA TYR A 186 -15.27 5.08 -10.97
C TYR A 186 -14.30 5.56 -9.88
N PRO A 187 -13.64 6.72 -10.03
CA PRO A 187 -12.78 7.30 -8.98
C PRO A 187 -13.64 7.84 -7.83
N CYS A 188 -13.70 7.08 -6.74
CA CYS A 188 -14.47 7.44 -5.55
C CYS A 188 -13.69 8.38 -4.63
N TYR A 189 -12.37 8.32 -4.64
CA TYR A 189 -11.52 9.06 -3.72
C TYR A 189 -10.31 9.66 -4.45
N TYR A 190 -10.06 10.94 -4.21
CA TYR A 190 -8.89 11.64 -4.72
C TYR A 190 -7.90 11.93 -3.59
N LEU A 191 -6.77 11.24 -3.64
CA LEU A 191 -5.66 11.42 -2.71
C LEU A 191 -4.83 12.63 -3.13
N VAL A 192 -4.91 13.72 -2.38
CA VAL A 192 -4.29 14.99 -2.74
C VAL A 192 -2.87 15.10 -2.16
N GLY A 193 -1.93 15.46 -3.01
CA GLY A 193 -0.56 15.81 -2.61
C GLY A 193 -0.49 17.25 -2.11
N ARG A 194 -0.18 17.44 -0.83
CA ARG A 194 -0.03 18.79 -0.25
C ARG A 194 1.23 19.47 -0.80
N GLU A 195 1.11 20.73 -1.19
CA GLU A 195 2.21 21.54 -1.72
C GLU A 195 3.30 21.81 -0.68
N ASP A 196 2.91 21.94 0.61
CA ASP A 196 3.83 22.12 1.73
C ASP A 196 4.66 20.86 2.06
N GLY A 197 4.34 19.72 1.44
CA GLY A 197 5.01 18.44 1.65
C GLY A 197 4.86 17.83 3.05
N LYS A 198 4.07 18.46 3.93
CA LYS A 198 3.87 18.05 5.33
C LYS A 198 2.81 16.94 5.42
N HIS A 199 3.16 15.74 5.00
CA HIS A 199 2.31 14.58 5.26
C HIS A 199 2.79 13.83 6.52
N VAL A 200 1.87 13.44 7.38
CA VAL A 200 2.16 12.64 8.60
C VAL A 200 2.96 11.37 8.26
N THR A 201 2.68 10.74 7.12
CA THR A 201 3.40 9.56 6.65
C THR A 201 4.89 9.77 6.35
N LYS A 202 5.35 11.02 6.21
CA LYS A 202 6.77 11.36 6.00
C LYS A 202 7.48 11.76 7.30
N SER A 203 6.76 12.04 8.37
CA SER A 203 7.27 12.41 9.68
C SER A 203 7.40 11.18 10.58
N GLY A 204 8.26 11.26 11.57
CA GLY A 204 8.44 10.23 12.57
C GLY A 204 9.68 9.36 12.41
N SER A 205 10.09 8.76 13.52
CA SER A 205 11.23 7.85 13.61
C SER A 205 10.98 6.55 12.83
N TYR A 206 12.06 5.94 12.34
CA TYR A 206 11.99 4.61 11.74
C TYR A 206 11.44 3.55 12.72
N THR A 207 11.60 3.74 14.05
CA THR A 207 11.11 2.83 15.08
C THR A 207 9.60 2.62 15.00
N LEU A 208 8.85 3.69 14.73
CA LEU A 208 7.40 3.64 14.57
C LEU A 208 6.93 2.71 13.44
N ARG A 209 7.78 2.48 12.43
CA ARG A 209 7.49 1.52 11.37
C ARG A 209 7.58 0.07 11.84
N PHE A 210 8.50 -0.21 12.78
CA PHE A 210 8.59 -1.54 13.39
C PHE A 210 7.42 -1.79 14.34
N ASP A 211 6.96 -0.76 15.08
CA ASP A 211 5.78 -0.87 15.94
C ASP A 211 4.52 -1.12 15.12
N SER A 212 4.32 -0.39 14.02
CA SER A 212 3.24 -0.64 13.06
C SER A 212 3.29 -2.05 12.46
N ALA A 213 4.49 -2.53 12.10
CA ALA A 213 4.65 -3.87 11.55
C ALA A 213 4.30 -4.94 12.59
N ARG A 214 4.76 -4.76 13.84
CA ARG A 214 4.49 -5.65 14.96
C ARG A 214 3.00 -5.73 15.25
N ALA A 215 2.33 -4.60 15.37
CA ALA A 215 0.89 -4.53 15.64
C ALA A 215 0.10 -5.29 14.55
N LEU A 216 0.39 -5.03 13.28
CA LEU A 216 -0.30 -5.70 12.18
C LEU A 216 0.01 -7.20 12.11
N MET A 217 1.26 -7.63 12.35
CA MET A 217 1.63 -9.04 12.36
C MET A 217 0.98 -9.79 13.52
N ASN A 218 0.92 -9.18 14.70
CA ASN A 218 0.24 -9.75 15.86
C ASN A 218 -1.26 -9.91 15.60
N LEU A 219 -1.94 -8.86 15.12
CA LEU A 219 -3.36 -8.95 14.74
C LEU A 219 -3.62 -10.11 13.78
N ILE A 220 -2.82 -10.23 12.73
CA ILE A 220 -2.95 -11.34 11.75
C ILE A 220 -2.71 -12.69 12.42
N ALA A 221 -1.73 -12.80 13.33
CA ALA A 221 -1.40 -14.04 14.02
C ALA A 221 -2.48 -14.47 15.01
N ASP A 222 -3.11 -13.51 15.68
CA ASP A 222 -4.18 -13.76 16.66
C ASP A 222 -5.50 -14.16 15.96
N MET A 223 -5.80 -13.54 14.81
CA MET A 223 -7.06 -13.78 14.11
C MET A 223 -7.02 -14.92 13.09
N VAL A 224 -5.83 -15.28 12.59
CA VAL A 224 -5.70 -16.30 11.52
C VAL A 224 -4.78 -17.43 11.97
N PRO A 225 -5.25 -18.69 12.03
CA PRO A 225 -4.40 -19.84 12.37
C PRO A 225 -3.19 -19.97 11.46
N ALA A 226 -2.08 -20.52 12.00
CA ALA A 226 -0.87 -20.76 11.22
C ALA A 226 -1.16 -21.59 9.97
N GLY A 227 -0.51 -21.25 8.86
CA GLY A 227 -0.68 -21.93 7.58
C GLY A 227 -0.78 -20.99 6.38
N PRO A 228 -1.09 -21.49 5.20
CA PRO A 228 -1.00 -20.76 3.92
C PRO A 228 -1.84 -19.47 3.85
N ARG A 229 -2.97 -19.41 4.58
CA ARG A 229 -3.82 -18.21 4.64
C ARG A 229 -3.12 -17.10 5.44
N ARG A 230 -2.57 -17.42 6.63
CA ARG A 230 -1.77 -16.48 7.43
C ARG A 230 -0.56 -15.99 6.64
N ASP A 231 0.19 -16.89 6.00
CA ASP A 231 1.37 -16.56 5.20
C ASP A 231 1.04 -15.59 4.06
N THR A 232 -0.14 -15.74 3.44
CA THR A 232 -0.61 -14.82 2.40
C THR A 232 -0.78 -13.38 2.91
N LEU A 233 -1.25 -13.21 4.14
CA LEU A 233 -1.43 -11.89 4.76
C LEU A 233 -0.11 -11.32 5.25
N MET A 234 0.77 -12.16 5.80
CA MET A 234 2.10 -11.77 6.30
C MET A 234 3.00 -11.17 5.22
N VAL A 235 2.77 -11.49 3.94
CA VAL A 235 3.49 -10.85 2.82
C VAL A 235 3.42 -9.32 2.89
N ARG A 236 2.28 -8.76 3.27
CA ARG A 236 2.06 -7.31 3.26
C ARG A 236 2.92 -6.57 4.29
N PRO A 237 2.93 -6.89 5.60
CA PRO A 237 3.80 -6.21 6.56
C PRO A 237 5.30 -6.41 6.25
N PHE A 238 5.71 -7.57 5.75
CA PHE A 238 7.09 -7.78 5.31
C PHE A 238 7.46 -6.91 4.11
N LEU A 239 6.62 -6.88 3.07
CA LEU A 239 6.92 -6.20 1.81
C LEU A 239 6.76 -4.67 1.90
N VAL A 240 5.70 -4.21 2.55
CA VAL A 240 5.30 -2.80 2.54
C VAL A 240 5.87 -2.02 3.73
N THR A 241 6.04 -2.66 4.88
CA THR A 241 6.46 -1.97 6.10
C THR A 241 7.92 -2.24 6.45
N LEU A 242 8.34 -3.50 6.52
CA LEU A 242 9.71 -3.88 6.93
C LEU A 242 10.74 -3.71 5.82
N LEU A 243 10.49 -4.24 4.63
CA LEU A 243 11.47 -4.23 3.54
C LEU A 243 11.97 -2.82 3.17
N PRO A 244 11.17 -1.74 3.19
CA PRO A 244 11.63 -0.38 2.95
C PRO A 244 12.66 0.12 3.97
N GLN A 245 12.67 -0.42 5.21
CA GLN A 245 13.65 -0.05 6.24
C GLN A 245 15.06 -0.57 5.89
N PHE A 246 15.13 -1.59 5.04
CA PHE A 246 16.33 -2.24 4.51
C PHE A 246 16.53 -1.96 3.01
N GLY A 247 16.07 -0.80 2.55
CA GLY A 247 16.20 -0.30 1.19
C GLY A 247 17.35 0.71 1.03
N PRO A 248 17.34 1.56 -0.01
CA PRO A 248 18.43 2.49 -0.31
C PRO A 248 18.83 3.45 0.82
N LYS A 249 17.89 3.78 1.74
CA LYS A 249 18.20 4.61 2.91
C LYS A 249 19.13 3.88 3.89
N PHE A 250 19.04 2.57 3.99
CA PHE A 250 19.88 1.73 4.84
C PHE A 250 21.37 1.87 4.52
N LEU A 251 21.73 2.17 3.25
CA LEU A 251 23.11 2.45 2.85
C LEU A 251 23.68 3.74 3.46
N LYS A 252 22.80 4.68 3.79
CA LYS A 252 23.17 5.99 4.36
C LYS A 252 23.07 6.03 5.88
N ASP A 253 22.47 5.03 6.49
CA ASP A 253 22.33 4.92 7.94
C ASP A 253 23.73 4.70 8.58
N SER A 254 23.93 5.22 9.80
CA SER A 254 25.10 4.87 10.60
C SER A 254 25.06 3.39 11.03
N ASP A 255 26.20 2.85 11.43
CA ASP A 255 26.28 1.45 11.90
C ASP A 255 25.41 1.21 13.13
N GLU A 256 25.28 2.21 14.00
CA GLU A 256 24.37 2.17 15.15
C GLU A 256 22.92 2.05 14.70
N VAL A 257 22.46 2.87 13.77
CA VAL A 257 21.10 2.82 13.21
C VAL A 257 20.84 1.50 12.49
N ARG A 258 21.80 1.00 11.72
CA ARG A 258 21.71 -0.30 11.05
C ARG A 258 21.52 -1.44 12.05
N ARG A 259 22.36 -1.47 13.09
CA ARG A 259 22.26 -2.44 14.19
C ARG A 259 20.89 -2.36 14.87
N LYS A 260 20.43 -1.16 15.22
CA LYS A 260 19.13 -0.97 15.88
C LYS A 260 17.96 -1.45 15.00
N LYS A 261 17.99 -1.17 13.69
CA LYS A 261 16.97 -1.69 12.76
C LYS A 261 16.96 -3.22 12.71
N LEU A 262 18.12 -3.87 12.73
CA LEU A 262 18.22 -5.34 12.77
C LEU A 262 17.71 -5.90 14.09
N GLU A 263 18.08 -5.30 15.22
CA GLU A 263 17.57 -5.65 16.55
C GLU A 263 16.02 -5.56 16.61
N LEU A 264 15.42 -4.49 16.07
CA LEU A 264 13.97 -4.31 16.03
C LEU A 264 13.28 -5.31 15.08
N ALA A 265 13.93 -5.69 13.99
CA ALA A 265 13.39 -6.66 13.05
C ALA A 265 13.47 -8.09 13.56
N LYS A 266 14.52 -8.44 14.34
CA LYS A 266 14.79 -9.82 14.74
C LYS A 266 13.58 -10.54 15.35
N PRO A 267 12.89 -10.01 16.38
CA PRO A 267 11.74 -10.69 16.96
C PRO A 267 10.60 -10.92 15.96
N LEU A 268 10.40 -9.99 15.01
CA LEU A 268 9.38 -10.13 13.97
C LEU A 268 9.76 -11.22 12.95
N MET A 269 11.06 -11.30 12.62
CA MET A 269 11.58 -12.36 11.74
C MET A 269 11.48 -13.73 12.42
N ASP A 270 11.92 -13.85 13.68
CA ASP A 270 11.89 -15.10 14.43
C ASP A 270 10.46 -15.65 14.59
N ALA A 271 9.48 -14.76 14.83
CA ALA A 271 8.09 -15.16 15.05
C ALA A 271 7.32 -15.49 13.76
N HIS A 272 7.60 -14.79 12.66
CA HIS A 272 6.69 -14.80 11.51
C HIS A 272 7.36 -15.15 10.16
N TRP A 273 8.69 -15.04 10.03
CA TRP A 273 9.36 -15.32 8.77
C TRP A 273 9.51 -16.81 8.54
N ASN A 274 9.08 -17.26 7.36
CA ASN A 274 9.22 -18.67 6.97
C ASN A 274 9.43 -18.80 5.45
N PRO A 275 9.83 -19.99 4.95
CA PRO A 275 10.06 -20.23 3.53
C PRO A 275 8.82 -19.99 2.64
N GLU A 276 7.61 -20.23 3.13
CA GLU A 276 6.39 -20.07 2.35
C GLU A 276 6.08 -18.58 2.07
N ILE A 277 6.32 -17.72 3.05
CA ILE A 277 6.26 -16.25 2.86
C ILE A 277 7.35 -15.81 1.88
N ALA A 278 8.58 -16.32 2.07
CA ALA A 278 9.70 -15.96 1.23
C ALA A 278 9.47 -16.28 -0.25
N ARG A 279 8.89 -17.45 -0.58
CA ARG A 279 8.56 -17.85 -1.96
C ARG A 279 7.52 -16.97 -2.65
N ARG A 280 6.69 -16.22 -1.89
CA ARG A 280 5.71 -15.26 -2.43
C ARG A 280 6.33 -13.93 -2.82
N LEU A 281 7.59 -13.68 -2.46
CA LEU A 281 8.34 -12.46 -2.73
C LEU A 281 9.25 -12.63 -3.96
N ARG A 282 9.58 -11.51 -4.59
CA ARG A 282 10.62 -11.49 -5.63
C ARG A 282 11.99 -11.85 -5.05
N VAL A 283 12.89 -12.37 -5.88
CA VAL A 283 14.20 -12.80 -5.41
C VAL A 283 14.94 -11.73 -4.61
N HIS A 284 15.01 -10.50 -5.10
CA HIS A 284 15.71 -9.41 -4.40
C HIS A 284 15.02 -8.97 -3.09
N GLU A 285 13.71 -9.19 -2.96
CA GLU A 285 12.94 -8.86 -1.76
C GLU A 285 13.19 -9.92 -0.68
N ARG A 286 13.03 -11.21 -1.05
CA ARG A 286 13.26 -12.32 -0.11
C ARG A 286 14.72 -12.47 0.29
N LEU A 287 15.68 -12.18 -0.61
CA LEU A 287 17.10 -12.19 -0.29
C LEU A 287 17.42 -11.16 0.79
N ARG A 288 16.95 -9.90 0.65
CA ARG A 288 17.14 -8.88 1.69
C ARG A 288 16.51 -9.28 3.02
N LEU A 289 15.26 -9.75 3.01
CA LEU A 289 14.58 -10.18 4.25
C LEU A 289 15.22 -11.43 4.86
N HIS A 290 15.73 -12.36 4.04
CA HIS A 290 16.50 -13.50 4.55
C HIS A 290 17.78 -13.03 5.26
N LEU A 291 18.52 -12.08 4.67
CA LEU A 291 19.73 -11.54 5.29
C LEU A 291 19.43 -10.76 6.58
N VAL A 292 18.30 -10.11 6.67
CA VAL A 292 17.78 -9.53 7.92
C VAL A 292 17.48 -10.62 8.95
N ALA A 293 16.82 -11.71 8.56
CA ALA A 293 16.51 -12.83 9.45
C ALA A 293 17.75 -13.48 10.04
N VAL A 294 18.79 -13.67 9.22
CA VAL A 294 20.06 -14.26 9.64
C VAL A 294 21.07 -13.23 10.18
N GLN A 295 20.65 -11.98 10.37
CA GLN A 295 21.45 -10.90 10.97
C GLN A 295 22.80 -10.66 10.27
N ARG A 296 22.81 -10.62 8.92
CA ARG A 296 24.01 -10.41 8.09
C ARG A 296 23.99 -9.03 7.41
N PRO A 297 24.24 -7.92 8.16
CA PRO A 297 24.27 -6.58 7.60
C PRO A 297 25.33 -6.38 6.51
N ASP A 298 26.48 -7.06 6.61
CA ASP A 298 27.55 -7.06 5.64
C ASP A 298 27.04 -7.50 4.25
N LEU A 299 26.43 -8.64 4.15
CA LEU A 299 25.87 -9.16 2.90
C LEU A 299 24.66 -8.34 2.41
N LEU A 300 23.86 -7.83 3.37
CA LEU A 300 22.69 -7.02 3.06
C LEU A 300 23.07 -5.71 2.37
N LEU A 301 24.15 -5.06 2.79
CA LEU A 301 24.64 -3.82 2.16
C LEU A 301 25.00 -4.06 0.70
N ASP A 302 25.73 -5.13 0.39
CA ASP A 302 26.10 -5.48 -0.99
C ASP A 302 24.87 -5.71 -1.87
N VAL A 303 23.83 -6.41 -1.33
CA VAL A 303 22.59 -6.66 -2.07
C VAL A 303 21.80 -5.37 -2.30
N VAL A 304 21.69 -4.51 -1.29
CA VAL A 304 20.97 -3.24 -1.42
C VAL A 304 21.67 -2.31 -2.41
N GLU A 305 23.02 -2.23 -2.37
CA GLU A 305 23.82 -1.45 -3.33
C GLU A 305 23.62 -1.97 -4.75
N PHE A 306 23.73 -3.28 -4.95
CA PHE A 306 23.50 -3.90 -6.25
C PHE A 306 22.12 -3.61 -6.83
N VAL A 307 21.05 -3.75 -6.01
CA VAL A 307 19.68 -3.47 -6.44
C VAL A 307 19.50 -1.98 -6.78
N ARG A 308 20.10 -1.08 -6.00
CA ARG A 308 20.10 0.36 -6.26
C ARG A 308 20.78 0.71 -7.59
N ALA A 309 21.99 0.16 -7.82
CA ALA A 309 22.80 0.46 -8.99
C ALA A 309 22.18 -0.07 -10.29
N LYS A 310 21.51 -1.21 -10.25
CA LYS A 310 21.04 -1.93 -11.44
C LYS A 310 19.57 -1.68 -11.80
N LYS A 311 18.81 -0.89 -11.06
CA LYS A 311 17.40 -0.54 -11.35
C LYS A 311 16.61 -1.72 -11.92
N GLN A 312 16.57 -2.85 -11.25
CA GLN A 312 15.85 -4.08 -11.60
C GLN A 312 16.33 -4.85 -12.87
N ALA A 313 17.10 -4.23 -13.76
CA ALA A 313 17.46 -4.85 -15.06
C ALA A 313 18.75 -5.70 -15.02
N GLY A 314 19.35 -5.93 -13.86
CA GLY A 314 20.76 -6.29 -13.83
C GLY A 314 21.16 -7.64 -13.32
N ALA A 315 20.31 -8.39 -12.64
CA ALA A 315 20.73 -9.74 -12.26
C ALA A 315 20.70 -10.67 -13.49
N LEU A 316 21.81 -11.31 -13.75
CA LEU A 316 21.90 -12.33 -14.79
C LEU A 316 21.08 -13.55 -14.38
N LEU A 317 20.35 -14.15 -15.32
CA LEU A 317 19.70 -15.43 -15.12
C LEU A 317 20.70 -16.57 -15.38
N GLU A 318 20.82 -17.48 -14.44
CA GLU A 318 21.61 -18.70 -14.56
C GLU A 318 20.66 -19.90 -14.61
N LYS A 319 20.65 -20.64 -15.73
CA LYS A 319 19.83 -21.85 -15.89
C LYS A 319 20.64 -23.07 -15.41
N ARG A 320 20.00 -23.92 -14.58
CA ARG A 320 20.56 -25.19 -14.10
C ARG A 320 19.50 -26.28 -14.18
N GLY A 321 19.70 -27.20 -15.10
CA GLY A 321 18.69 -28.19 -15.42
C GLY A 321 17.38 -27.47 -15.79
N THR A 322 16.30 -27.77 -15.08
CA THR A 322 14.98 -27.15 -15.25
C THR A 322 14.78 -25.86 -14.45
N ARG A 323 15.72 -25.48 -13.58
CA ARG A 323 15.60 -24.35 -12.65
C ARG A 323 16.37 -23.14 -13.16
N VAL A 324 15.85 -21.94 -12.87
CA VAL A 324 16.47 -20.65 -13.23
C VAL A 324 16.72 -19.88 -11.94
N TYR A 325 17.90 -19.30 -11.82
CA TYR A 325 18.33 -18.52 -10.66
C TYR A 325 18.72 -17.10 -11.07
N PHE A 326 18.52 -16.13 -10.17
CA PHE A 326 19.09 -14.81 -10.35
C PHE A 326 20.46 -14.72 -9.69
N SER A 327 21.48 -14.31 -10.43
CA SER A 327 22.85 -14.08 -9.94
C SER A 327 22.94 -12.75 -9.18
N TYR A 328 22.21 -12.62 -8.07
CA TYR A 328 22.41 -11.53 -7.12
C TYR A 328 23.71 -11.73 -6.34
N PRO A 329 24.26 -10.69 -5.66
CA PRO A 329 25.45 -10.84 -4.82
C PRO A 329 25.33 -12.03 -3.88
N HIS A 330 26.47 -12.70 -3.66
CA HIS A 330 26.63 -13.88 -2.81
C HIS A 330 25.94 -15.16 -3.31
N PHE A 331 25.38 -15.17 -4.52
CA PHE A 331 24.86 -16.40 -5.10
C PHE A 331 26.00 -17.44 -5.18
N ARG A 332 25.78 -18.59 -4.50
CA ARG A 332 26.73 -19.69 -4.42
C ARG A 332 28.08 -19.36 -3.75
N SER A 333 28.13 -18.29 -2.99
CA SER A 333 29.28 -18.04 -2.13
C SER A 333 29.30 -19.05 -0.98
N ARG A 334 30.35 -19.82 -0.88
CA ARG A 334 30.53 -20.80 0.22
C ARG A 334 30.63 -20.13 1.59
N THR A 335 31.15 -18.90 1.63
CA THR A 335 31.35 -18.13 2.87
C THR A 335 30.08 -17.36 3.31
N ALA A 336 29.18 -17.06 2.39
CA ALA A 336 27.96 -16.32 2.69
C ALA A 336 26.89 -17.19 3.36
N GLY A 337 26.86 -18.50 3.10
CA GLY A 337 25.91 -19.43 3.72
C GLY A 337 24.43 -19.22 3.32
N VAL A 338 24.17 -18.47 2.24
CA VAL A 338 22.80 -18.22 1.75
C VAL A 338 22.34 -19.39 0.89
N PRO A 339 21.23 -20.05 1.22
CA PRO A 339 20.74 -21.20 0.46
C PRO A 339 20.38 -20.85 -0.98
N ASP A 340 20.68 -21.71 -1.95
CA ASP A 340 20.44 -21.51 -3.38
C ASP A 340 18.95 -21.20 -3.69
N TRP A 341 18.02 -21.79 -2.94
CA TRP A 341 16.59 -21.59 -3.18
C TRP A 341 16.13 -20.12 -2.98
N ILE A 342 16.87 -19.33 -2.19
CA ILE A 342 16.62 -17.88 -2.03
C ILE A 342 16.80 -17.15 -3.37
N TYR A 343 17.65 -17.64 -4.26
CA TYR A 343 17.93 -17.06 -5.57
C TYR A 343 17.08 -17.66 -6.71
N LEU A 344 16.25 -18.67 -6.42
CA LEU A 344 15.43 -19.36 -7.41
C LEU A 344 14.39 -18.41 -8.00
N ALA A 345 14.41 -18.22 -9.32
CA ALA A 345 13.43 -17.39 -10.02
C ALA A 345 12.10 -18.12 -10.15
N GLU A 346 11.01 -17.48 -9.76
CA GLU A 346 9.68 -17.95 -10.10
C GLU A 346 9.41 -17.80 -11.60
N ALA A 347 8.60 -18.67 -12.18
CA ALA A 347 8.37 -18.71 -13.63
C ALA A 347 7.88 -17.38 -14.22
N ARG A 348 7.06 -16.62 -13.47
CA ARG A 348 6.60 -15.29 -13.87
C ARG A 348 7.74 -14.27 -13.89
N GLU A 349 8.62 -14.31 -12.88
CA GLU A 349 9.74 -13.41 -12.71
C GLU A 349 10.81 -13.69 -13.79
N ALA A 350 11.11 -14.97 -14.04
CA ALA A 350 12.03 -15.39 -15.10
C ALA A 350 11.53 -14.97 -16.50
N ARG A 351 10.24 -15.13 -16.77
CA ARG A 351 9.61 -14.69 -18.06
C ARG A 351 9.66 -13.18 -18.23
N ALA A 352 9.42 -12.41 -17.19
CA ALA A 352 9.47 -10.95 -17.26
C ALA A 352 10.88 -10.44 -17.64
N VAL A 353 11.94 -11.08 -17.13
CA VAL A 353 13.33 -10.73 -17.48
C VAL A 353 13.71 -11.22 -18.88
N ALA A 354 13.26 -12.40 -19.30
CA ALA A 354 13.49 -12.93 -20.64
C ALA A 354 12.80 -12.07 -21.71
N GLY A 355 11.52 -11.72 -21.51
CA GLY A 355 10.78 -10.82 -22.42
C GLY A 355 11.42 -9.45 -22.54
N TYR A 356 11.90 -8.86 -21.46
CA TYR A 356 12.64 -7.59 -21.49
C TYR A 356 13.94 -7.68 -22.34
N ARG A 357 14.65 -8.81 -22.31
CA ARG A 357 15.86 -9.03 -23.13
C ARG A 357 15.55 -9.21 -24.59
N GLU A 358 14.48 -9.93 -24.94
CA GLU A 358 14.00 -10.07 -26.33
C GLU A 358 13.58 -8.72 -26.92
N ASP A 359 12.83 -7.91 -26.17
CA ASP A 359 12.43 -6.57 -26.58
C ASP A 359 13.63 -5.62 -26.72
N ALA A 360 14.61 -5.69 -25.83
CA ALA A 360 15.83 -4.89 -25.92
C ALA A 360 16.69 -5.30 -27.11
N ALA A 361 16.84 -6.59 -27.37
CA ALA A 361 17.56 -7.12 -28.54
C ALA A 361 16.87 -6.74 -29.85
N ASN A 362 15.54 -6.87 -29.91
CA ASN A 362 14.73 -6.47 -31.07
C ASN A 362 14.79 -4.97 -31.31
N THR A 363 14.79 -4.15 -30.26
CA THR A 363 14.93 -2.69 -30.38
C THR A 363 16.33 -2.30 -30.87
N PHE A 364 17.37 -2.99 -30.41
CA PHE A 364 18.75 -2.78 -30.89
C PHE A 364 18.90 -3.17 -32.36
N LEU A 365 18.39 -4.34 -32.76
CA LEU A 365 18.36 -4.81 -34.16
C LEU A 365 17.58 -3.85 -35.06
N ARG A 366 16.42 -3.38 -34.64
CA ARG A 366 15.64 -2.37 -35.38
C ARG A 366 16.37 -1.04 -35.54
N ARG A 367 17.10 -0.61 -34.53
CA ARG A 367 17.95 0.60 -34.58
C ARG A 367 19.17 0.39 -35.51
N ALA A 368 19.81 -0.78 -35.46
CA ALA A 368 20.92 -1.14 -36.34
C ALA A 368 20.49 -1.22 -37.80
N LEU A 369 19.35 -1.86 -38.10
CA LEU A 369 18.75 -1.94 -39.43
C LEU A 369 18.34 -0.55 -39.98
N ARG A 370 17.80 0.34 -39.11
CA ARG A 370 17.51 1.73 -39.49
C ARG A 370 18.79 2.53 -39.82
N ARG A 371 19.89 2.30 -39.13
CA ARG A 371 21.18 2.93 -39.42
C ARG A 371 21.76 2.41 -40.75
N LEU A 372 21.74 1.09 -40.98
CA LEU A 372 22.16 0.47 -42.22
C LEU A 372 21.34 0.98 -43.43
N ARG A 373 20.00 1.08 -43.29
CA ARG A 373 19.16 1.65 -44.38
C ARG A 373 19.43 3.13 -44.67
N ARG A 374 19.94 3.89 -43.70
CA ARG A 374 20.32 5.31 -43.88
C ARG A 374 21.72 5.48 -44.52
N SER A 375 22.58 4.46 -44.44
CA SER A 375 23.95 4.48 -44.99
C SER A 375 24.06 3.85 -46.35
N LEU A 376 22.99 3.27 -46.93
CA LEU A 376 22.95 2.73 -48.30
C LEU A 376 22.60 3.84 -49.29
N PRO A 377 23.33 4.01 -50.37
CA PRO A 377 23.01 4.97 -51.43
C PRO A 377 21.70 4.57 -52.14
N ALA A 378 20.89 5.57 -52.52
CA ALA A 378 19.53 5.47 -53.03
C ALA A 378 19.32 4.57 -54.23
N ARG A 379 20.34 3.96 -54.84
CA ARG A 379 20.24 3.09 -56.01
C ARG A 379 20.05 1.60 -55.72
N GLU A 380 20.30 1.14 -54.48
CA GLU A 380 20.17 -0.30 -54.17
C GLU A 380 18.84 -0.72 -53.53
N VAL A 381 17.97 0.23 -53.23
CA VAL A 381 16.68 -0.08 -52.56
C VAL A 381 15.64 -0.71 -53.52
N LYS A 382 15.85 -0.67 -54.84
CA LYS A 382 14.93 -1.26 -55.80
C LYS A 382 15.20 -2.73 -56.15
N ALA A 383 16.32 -3.30 -55.77
CA ALA A 383 16.69 -4.69 -56.09
C ALA A 383 16.36 -5.71 -54.97
N ALA A 384 15.89 -5.25 -53.78
CA ALA A 384 15.55 -6.15 -52.68
C ALA A 384 14.04 -6.26 -52.40
N ALA A 385 13.21 -5.82 -53.37
CA ALA A 385 11.74 -5.87 -53.28
C ALA A 385 11.12 -6.52 -54.58
N ALA A 386 11.87 -7.42 -55.22
CA ALA A 386 11.38 -8.29 -56.26
C ALA A 386 11.55 -9.77 -55.86
#